data_d6c3a782b107bd9fff764e78137ad0dc
#
_entry.id   d6c3a782b107bd9fff764e78137ad0dc
#
_cell.length_a   1.000
_cell.length_b   1.000
_cell.length_c   1.000
_cell.angle_alpha   90.00
_cell.angle_beta   90.00
_cell.angle_gamma   90.00
#
_symmetry.space_group_name_H-M   'P 1'
#
loop_
_entity.id
_entity.type
_entity.pdbx_description
1 polymer ?
#
loop_
_entity_poly.entity_id
_entity_poly.type
_entity_poly.pdbx_seq_one_letter_code
_entity_poly.pdbx_strand_id
1 'polypeptide(L)'
;MEVSEDRTGRTSLKRRAVAFGLLAAVLAGGALPVRAAPRAPVVLAAASLQEGLSAAADAWARQGHPRPVLSFAGTPALARQVEAGAPADLFFSADEDWMTYLAQRGLLRPGSRVAVLTNEIVLIAPAASRLRLAPAPGFPLGRALAGGRLAMADPASVPAGKHGRESLVALGVWNQVAPRVAGVENVRAALALVARGEAPLGIVFATDARAQPAVRVVGRFPAGSHAPISYPLAALARSRNPEAEAFRRFLLGPQARAIFRRFGFGMR
;
A
#
# COMPACT_ATOMS: atom_id res chain seq x y z
N MET A 1 -70.89 -78.91 16.58
CA MET A 1 -71.46 -79.12 15.24
C MET A 1 -70.72 -78.09 14.38
N GLU A 2 -69.79 -78.71 13.76
CA GLU A 2 -69.34 -78.64 12.33
C GLU A 2 -68.67 -77.34 11.93
N VAL A 3 -67.37 -77.41 11.79
CA VAL A 3 -66.57 -77.74 10.57
C VAL A 3 -66.76 -76.72 9.45
N SER A 4 -65.72 -75.98 9.08
CA SER A 4 -65.07 -76.15 7.79
C SER A 4 -63.88 -75.28 7.66
N GLU A 5 -62.74 -75.87 7.32
CA GLU A 5 -61.56 -75.29 6.74
C GLU A 5 -61.88 -74.57 5.40
N ASP A 6 -61.19 -73.60 5.03
CA ASP A 6 -60.50 -73.65 3.73
C ASP A 6 -59.28 -72.78 3.63
N ARG A 7 -58.26 -73.32 2.97
CA ARG A 7 -56.99 -72.84 2.54
C ARG A 7 -57.20 -71.88 1.39
N THR A 8 -56.45 -70.86 1.31
CA THR A 8 -55.60 -70.50 0.13
C THR A 8 -55.06 -69.10 0.27
N GLY A 9 -53.77 -68.91 -0.03
CA GLY A 9 -53.28 -67.59 -0.29
C GLY A 9 -51.81 -67.32 0.05
N ARG A 10 -50.91 -68.30 -0.06
CA ARG A 10 -49.49 -68.06 -0.18
C ARG A 10 -49.15 -67.67 -1.64
N THR A 11 -49.18 -66.43 -1.98
CA THR A 11 -48.36 -65.89 -3.18
C THR A 11 -48.63 -64.41 -3.33
N SER A 12 -47.96 -63.53 -2.60
CA SER A 12 -47.76 -62.17 -3.05
C SER A 12 -46.66 -61.34 -2.30
N LEU A 13 -45.71 -62.04 -1.70
CA LEU A 13 -44.66 -61.40 -0.90
C LEU A 13 -43.27 -61.34 -1.62
N LYS A 14 -43.22 -61.72 -2.89
CA LYS A 14 -41.91 -61.69 -3.65
C LYS A 14 -41.77 -60.65 -4.75
N ARG A 15 -42.74 -59.72 -4.92
CA ARG A 15 -42.67 -58.70 -5.99
C ARG A 15 -42.50 -57.25 -5.51
N ARG A 16 -42.37 -56.98 -4.22
CA ARG A 16 -42.15 -55.63 -3.68
C ARG A 16 -40.74 -55.35 -3.20
N ALA A 17 -39.83 -56.31 -3.26
CA ALA A 17 -38.42 -56.10 -2.80
C ALA A 17 -37.42 -55.70 -3.87
N VAL A 18 -37.81 -55.57 -5.15
CA VAL A 18 -36.89 -55.24 -6.26
C VAL A 18 -37.01 -53.76 -6.70
N ALA A 19 -38.04 -53.02 -6.28
CA ALA A 19 -38.24 -51.64 -6.68
C ALA A 19 -37.61 -50.56 -5.77
N PHE A 20 -37.05 -50.95 -4.61
CA PHE A 20 -36.42 -50.02 -3.65
C PHE A 20 -34.87 -49.97 -3.72
N GLY A 21 -34.26 -50.82 -4.53
CA GLY A 21 -32.81 -50.92 -4.67
C GLY A 21 -32.17 -50.01 -5.70
N LEU A 22 -32.93 -49.34 -6.59
CA LEU A 22 -32.40 -48.54 -7.69
C LEU A 22 -32.50 -47.00 -7.50
N LEU A 23 -33.10 -46.53 -6.40
CA LEU A 23 -33.22 -45.10 -6.13
C LEU A 23 -32.18 -44.55 -5.15
N ALA A 24 -31.36 -45.42 -4.54
CA ALA A 24 -30.30 -45.02 -3.58
C ALA A 24 -28.91 -44.77 -4.23
N ALA A 25 -28.74 -45.04 -5.52
CA ALA A 25 -27.44 -44.94 -6.19
C ALA A 25 -27.20 -43.63 -6.97
N VAL A 26 -28.14 -42.67 -6.98
CA VAL A 26 -28.01 -41.41 -7.75
C VAL A 26 -27.71 -40.18 -6.88
N LEU A 27 -27.67 -40.32 -5.55
CA LEU A 27 -27.38 -39.24 -4.62
C LEU A 27 -25.89 -39.17 -4.16
N ALA A 28 -25.01 -40.00 -4.71
CA ALA A 28 -23.57 -39.82 -4.61
C ALA A 28 -23.05 -38.89 -5.72
N GLY A 29 -23.83 -37.87 -6.07
CA GLY A 29 -23.40 -36.75 -6.89
C GLY A 29 -22.30 -36.01 -6.13
N GLY A 30 -21.03 -36.22 -6.54
CA GLY A 30 -19.86 -35.63 -5.95
C GLY A 30 -20.08 -34.13 -5.71
N ALA A 31 -20.10 -33.70 -4.46
CA ALA A 31 -19.98 -32.33 -4.08
C ALA A 31 -18.63 -31.84 -4.66
N LEU A 32 -18.68 -31.25 -5.82
CA LEU A 32 -17.50 -30.52 -6.34
C LEU A 32 -17.07 -29.57 -5.24
N PRO A 33 -15.78 -29.57 -4.83
CA PRO A 33 -15.33 -28.65 -3.81
C PRO A 33 -15.62 -27.23 -4.32
N VAL A 34 -16.56 -26.53 -3.67
CA VAL A 34 -16.80 -25.10 -3.90
C VAL A 34 -15.49 -24.42 -3.56
N ARG A 35 -14.68 -24.15 -4.58
CA ARG A 35 -13.45 -23.41 -4.43
C ARG A 35 -13.87 -21.99 -4.01
N ALA A 36 -13.62 -21.66 -2.75
CA ALA A 36 -13.88 -20.31 -2.27
C ALA A 36 -13.25 -19.29 -3.24
N ALA A 37 -14.03 -18.27 -3.61
CA ALA A 37 -13.54 -17.22 -4.51
C ALA A 37 -12.23 -16.62 -3.94
N PRO A 38 -11.24 -16.33 -4.80
CA PRO A 38 -9.98 -15.78 -4.34
C PRO A 38 -10.22 -14.45 -3.58
N ARG A 39 -9.71 -14.36 -2.36
CA ARG A 39 -9.84 -13.15 -1.54
C ARG A 39 -8.90 -12.06 -2.04
N ALA A 40 -9.42 -10.85 -2.28
CA ALA A 40 -8.60 -9.70 -2.66
C ALA A 40 -7.49 -9.43 -1.62
N PRO A 41 -6.24 -9.19 -2.06
CA PRO A 41 -5.17 -8.77 -1.17
C PRO A 41 -5.47 -7.43 -0.50
N VAL A 42 -5.14 -7.29 0.78
CA VAL A 42 -5.20 -6.01 1.51
C VAL A 42 -3.78 -5.47 1.65
N VAL A 43 -3.55 -4.26 1.15
CA VAL A 43 -2.23 -3.62 1.12
C VAL A 43 -2.26 -2.33 1.91
N LEU A 44 -1.42 -2.23 2.94
CA LEU A 44 -1.15 -0.98 3.64
C LEU A 44 0.08 -0.33 2.99
N ALA A 45 -0.09 0.84 2.38
CA ALA A 45 0.93 1.49 1.55
C ALA A 45 1.13 2.96 1.90
N ALA A 46 2.37 3.41 1.86
CA ALA A 46 2.71 4.82 2.04
C ALA A 46 1.91 5.71 1.08
N ALA A 47 1.43 6.86 1.56
CA ALA A 47 0.55 7.77 0.82
C ALA A 47 1.10 8.20 -0.55
N SER A 48 2.43 8.34 -0.66
CA SER A 48 3.11 8.69 -1.93
C SER A 48 3.01 7.60 -3.02
N LEU A 49 2.59 6.38 -2.69
CA LEU A 49 2.42 5.28 -3.65
C LEU A 49 1.05 5.31 -4.36
N GLN A 50 0.15 6.20 -3.97
CA GLN A 50 -1.28 6.13 -4.30
C GLN A 50 -1.53 5.91 -5.80
N GLU A 51 -1.03 6.76 -6.69
CA GLU A 51 -1.31 6.66 -8.12
C GLU A 51 -0.62 5.45 -8.76
N GLY A 52 0.67 5.25 -8.44
CA GLY A 52 1.45 4.15 -9.01
C GLY A 52 0.93 2.78 -8.59
N LEU A 53 0.63 2.61 -7.29
CA LEU A 53 0.13 1.35 -6.77
C LEU A 53 -1.32 1.08 -7.19
N SER A 54 -2.17 2.11 -7.29
CA SER A 54 -3.53 1.99 -7.82
C SER A 54 -3.51 1.52 -9.28
N ALA A 55 -2.66 2.12 -10.11
CA ALA A 55 -2.49 1.70 -11.51
C ALA A 55 -1.94 0.26 -11.62
N ALA A 56 -1.05 -0.16 -10.71
CA ALA A 56 -0.57 -1.53 -10.64
C ALA A 56 -1.68 -2.51 -10.22
N ALA A 57 -2.51 -2.14 -9.25
CA ALA A 57 -3.66 -2.92 -8.82
C ALA A 57 -4.70 -3.08 -9.94
N ASP A 58 -4.93 -2.03 -10.73
CA ASP A 58 -5.83 -2.10 -11.90
C ASP A 58 -5.25 -3.00 -13.00
N ALA A 59 -3.93 -2.96 -13.22
CA ALA A 59 -3.27 -3.85 -14.17
C ALA A 59 -3.33 -5.32 -13.74
N TRP A 60 -3.22 -5.59 -12.44
CA TRP A 60 -3.40 -6.90 -11.83
C TRP A 60 -4.84 -7.42 -12.02
N ALA A 61 -5.84 -6.58 -11.76
CA ALA A 61 -7.25 -6.94 -11.92
C ALA A 61 -7.61 -7.26 -13.38
N ARG A 62 -7.02 -6.56 -14.35
CA ARG A 62 -7.20 -6.87 -15.78
C ARG A 62 -6.66 -8.23 -16.21
N GLN A 63 -5.84 -8.88 -15.40
CA GLN A 63 -5.37 -10.27 -15.62
C GLN A 63 -6.33 -11.33 -15.04
N GLY A 64 -7.50 -10.92 -14.55
CA GLY A 64 -8.50 -11.83 -13.99
C GLY A 64 -8.36 -12.10 -12.49
N HIS A 65 -7.48 -11.38 -11.81
CA HIS A 65 -7.31 -11.50 -10.35
C HIS A 65 -8.24 -10.55 -9.58
N PRO A 66 -8.57 -10.85 -8.32
CA PRO A 66 -9.29 -9.91 -7.47
C PRO A 66 -8.46 -8.65 -7.24
N ARG A 67 -9.09 -7.47 -7.50
CA ARG A 67 -8.43 -6.19 -7.32
C ARG A 67 -8.02 -5.98 -5.86
N PRO A 68 -6.75 -5.67 -5.56
CA PRO A 68 -6.30 -5.40 -4.20
C PRO A 68 -7.05 -4.25 -3.54
N VAL A 69 -7.35 -4.40 -2.25
CA VAL A 69 -7.83 -3.32 -1.39
C VAL A 69 -6.62 -2.54 -0.91
N LEU A 70 -6.55 -1.26 -1.25
CA LEU A 70 -5.42 -0.40 -0.95
C LEU A 70 -5.80 0.61 0.15
N SER A 71 -4.99 0.68 1.20
CA SER A 71 -5.11 1.70 2.24
C SER A 71 -3.85 2.55 2.27
N PHE A 72 -4.01 3.87 2.13
CA PHE A 72 -2.92 4.83 2.04
C PHE A 72 -2.89 5.76 3.25
N ALA A 73 -1.74 5.85 3.91
CA ALA A 73 -1.51 6.80 5.01
C ALA A 73 -0.01 7.06 5.19
N GLY A 74 0.35 7.83 6.20
CA GLY A 74 1.74 7.94 6.64
C GLY A 74 2.27 6.59 7.11
N THR A 75 3.48 6.25 6.69
CA THR A 75 4.13 4.96 7.02
C THR A 75 4.08 4.63 8.52
N PRO A 76 4.35 5.57 9.47
CA PRO A 76 4.27 5.27 10.91
C PRO A 76 2.87 4.88 11.36
N ALA A 77 1.83 5.51 10.83
CA ALA A 77 0.44 5.17 11.19
C ALA A 77 0.09 3.75 10.71
N LEU A 78 0.47 3.40 9.48
CA LEU A 78 0.27 2.06 8.93
C LEU A 78 1.07 0.99 9.69
N ALA A 79 2.31 1.28 10.09
CA ALA A 79 3.11 0.36 10.88
C ALA A 79 2.47 0.06 12.24
N ARG A 80 1.92 1.09 12.91
CA ARG A 80 1.17 0.90 14.16
C ARG A 80 -0.13 0.12 13.96
N GLN A 81 -0.82 0.29 12.82
CA GLN A 81 -1.99 -0.53 12.48
C GLN A 81 -1.59 -2.01 12.34
N VAL A 82 -0.47 -2.31 11.68
CA VAL A 82 0.05 -3.68 11.60
C VAL A 82 0.36 -4.25 12.98
N GLU A 83 1.03 -3.47 13.84
CA GLU A 83 1.34 -3.85 15.22
C GLU A 83 0.08 -4.12 16.04
N ALA A 84 -0.96 -3.29 15.87
CA ALA A 84 -2.28 -3.47 16.49
C ALA A 84 -3.10 -4.64 15.89
N GLY A 85 -2.55 -5.36 14.91
CA GLY A 85 -3.17 -6.55 14.34
C GLY A 85 -4.16 -6.29 13.20
N ALA A 86 -4.05 -5.16 12.50
CA ALA A 86 -4.88 -4.87 11.34
C ALA A 86 -4.87 -6.04 10.33
N PRO A 87 -6.04 -6.41 9.77
CA PRO A 87 -6.17 -7.54 8.85
C PRO A 87 -5.66 -7.17 7.46
N ALA A 88 -4.33 -7.11 7.31
CA ALA A 88 -3.67 -6.80 6.05
C ALA A 88 -2.72 -7.92 5.62
N ASP A 89 -2.39 -7.94 4.35
CA ASP A 89 -1.57 -8.97 3.73
C ASP A 89 -0.18 -8.47 3.37
N LEU A 90 -0.07 -7.23 2.87
CA LEU A 90 1.17 -6.61 2.44
C LEU A 90 1.38 -5.25 3.10
N PHE A 91 2.64 -4.90 3.36
CA PHE A 91 3.05 -3.59 3.82
C PHE A 91 4.08 -2.99 2.84
N PHE A 92 3.80 -1.77 2.33
CA PHE A 92 4.65 -1.07 1.39
C PHE A 92 5.06 0.27 1.98
N SER A 93 6.22 0.30 2.60
CA SER A 93 6.78 1.45 3.31
C SER A 93 7.41 2.48 2.36
N ALA A 94 7.61 3.70 2.83
CA ALA A 94 8.42 4.73 2.17
C ALA A 94 9.79 4.93 2.85
N ASP A 95 10.18 4.09 3.78
CA ASP A 95 11.53 3.98 4.35
C ASP A 95 11.84 2.59 4.89
N GLU A 96 13.11 2.35 5.17
CA GLU A 96 13.61 1.10 5.72
C GLU A 96 13.43 1.01 7.24
N ASP A 97 13.33 2.14 7.96
CA ASP A 97 13.25 2.16 9.43
C ASP A 97 11.95 1.53 9.91
N TRP A 98 10.82 1.92 9.34
CA TRP A 98 9.51 1.35 9.69
C TRP A 98 9.37 -0.10 9.26
N MET A 99 10.04 -0.50 8.18
CA MET A 99 10.12 -1.91 7.79
C MET A 99 10.95 -2.70 8.82
N THR A 100 12.06 -2.15 9.28
CA THR A 100 12.90 -2.74 10.33
C THR A 100 12.15 -2.81 11.67
N TYR A 101 11.40 -1.76 12.02
CA TYR A 101 10.53 -1.75 13.20
C TYR A 101 9.56 -2.95 13.23
N LEU A 102 8.89 -3.23 12.11
CA LEU A 102 7.97 -4.38 12.01
C LEU A 102 8.72 -5.73 11.99
N ALA A 103 9.89 -5.79 11.33
CA ALA A 103 10.71 -7.00 11.28
C ALA A 103 11.18 -7.43 12.66
N GLN A 104 11.66 -6.48 13.50
CA GLN A 104 12.11 -6.74 14.86
C GLN A 104 10.99 -7.26 15.78
N ARG A 105 9.73 -7.02 15.43
CA ARG A 105 8.54 -7.51 16.15
C ARG A 105 7.97 -8.80 15.58
N GLY A 106 8.65 -9.41 14.59
CA GLY A 106 8.18 -10.64 13.95
C GLY A 106 6.91 -10.47 13.13
N LEU A 107 6.56 -9.23 12.75
CA LEU A 107 5.32 -8.92 12.04
C LEU A 107 5.44 -9.06 10.52
N LEU A 108 6.64 -9.25 10.00
CA LEU A 108 6.89 -9.53 8.59
C LEU A 108 7.17 -11.02 8.38
N ARG A 109 6.74 -11.54 7.22
CA ARG A 109 7.11 -12.89 6.80
C ARG A 109 8.63 -12.92 6.52
N PRO A 110 9.38 -13.84 7.12
CA PRO A 110 10.82 -13.98 6.85
C PRO A 110 11.13 -14.08 5.35
N GLY A 111 12.16 -13.39 4.88
CA GLY A 111 12.61 -13.40 3.50
C GLY A 111 11.70 -12.67 2.50
N SER A 112 10.58 -12.05 2.95
CA SER A 112 9.66 -11.36 2.02
C SER A 112 10.00 -9.90 1.75
N ARG A 113 10.84 -9.25 2.58
CA ARG A 113 11.24 -7.85 2.43
C ARG A 113 12.14 -7.66 1.21
N VAL A 114 11.74 -6.73 0.33
CA VAL A 114 12.50 -6.35 -0.87
C VAL A 114 12.38 -4.85 -1.07
N ALA A 115 13.50 -4.15 -1.25
CA ALA A 115 13.51 -2.75 -1.70
C ALA A 115 13.13 -2.70 -3.18
N VAL A 116 12.07 -1.95 -3.52
CA VAL A 116 11.45 -1.97 -4.86
C VAL A 116 11.70 -0.69 -5.63
N LEU A 117 11.48 0.47 -4.96
CA LEU A 117 11.45 1.76 -5.60
C LEU A 117 12.40 2.75 -4.90
N THR A 118 12.77 3.80 -5.64
CA THR A 118 13.47 4.97 -5.11
C THR A 118 12.70 6.25 -5.47
N ASN A 119 13.04 7.37 -4.82
CA ASN A 119 12.43 8.68 -5.05
C ASN A 119 13.43 9.80 -4.79
N GLU A 120 12.99 11.05 -4.99
CA GLU A 120 13.74 12.27 -4.67
C GLU A 120 12.90 13.16 -3.76
N ILE A 121 13.54 13.96 -2.91
CA ILE A 121 12.90 15.05 -2.16
C ILE A 121 13.01 16.34 -2.97
N VAL A 122 11.89 17.07 -3.04
CA VAL A 122 11.79 18.34 -3.75
C VAL A 122 11.09 19.41 -2.91
N LEU A 123 11.46 20.65 -3.16
CA LEU A 123 10.78 21.84 -2.65
C LEU A 123 9.73 22.27 -3.66
N ILE A 124 8.49 22.45 -3.19
CA ILE A 124 7.33 22.84 -4.01
C ILE A 124 6.75 24.18 -3.55
N ALA A 125 6.07 24.86 -4.48
CA ALA A 125 5.24 26.03 -4.25
C ALA A 125 3.92 25.89 -5.03
N PRO A 126 2.89 26.72 -4.79
CA PRO A 126 1.70 26.80 -5.65
C PRO A 126 2.09 27.00 -7.12
N ALA A 127 1.32 26.45 -8.05
CA ALA A 127 1.63 26.45 -9.49
C ALA A 127 1.85 27.87 -10.05
N ALA A 128 1.12 28.87 -9.55
CA ALA A 128 1.24 30.27 -9.95
C ALA A 128 2.53 30.96 -9.45
N SER A 129 3.27 30.36 -8.51
CA SER A 129 4.49 30.92 -7.96
C SER A 129 5.57 31.03 -9.04
N ARG A 130 6.25 32.16 -9.08
CA ARG A 130 7.44 32.39 -9.96
C ARG A 130 8.76 32.10 -9.25
N LEU A 131 8.71 31.68 -7.98
CA LEU A 131 9.88 31.42 -7.18
C LEU A 131 10.75 30.33 -7.81
N ARG A 132 12.06 30.51 -7.76
CA ARG A 132 13.07 29.50 -8.07
C ARG A 132 14.09 29.49 -6.94
N LEU A 133 14.35 28.35 -6.37
CA LEU A 133 15.32 28.15 -5.30
C LEU A 133 16.28 27.04 -5.71
N ALA A 134 17.56 27.25 -5.47
CA ALA A 134 18.57 26.20 -5.58
C ALA A 134 18.92 25.72 -4.16
N PRO A 135 18.41 24.60 -3.67
CA PRO A 135 18.80 24.05 -2.38
C PRO A 135 20.32 23.77 -2.36
N ALA A 136 21.05 24.62 -1.67
CA ALA A 136 22.48 24.60 -1.49
C ALA A 136 22.81 25.04 -0.05
N PRO A 137 24.01 24.84 0.46
CA PRO A 137 24.39 25.32 1.77
C PRO A 137 24.02 26.80 2.00
N GLY A 138 23.24 27.06 3.04
CA GLY A 138 22.79 28.40 3.42
C GLY A 138 21.75 29.06 2.51
N PHE A 139 21.09 28.34 1.58
CA PHE A 139 20.12 28.96 0.67
C PHE A 139 18.98 29.68 1.43
N PRO A 140 18.39 30.76 0.88
CA PRO A 140 17.56 31.71 1.62
C PRO A 140 16.12 31.18 1.87
N LEU A 141 15.97 29.95 2.38
CA LEU A 141 14.66 29.31 2.60
C LEU A 141 13.80 30.10 3.58
N GLY A 142 14.39 30.58 4.68
CA GLY A 142 13.69 31.36 5.69
C GLY A 142 13.08 32.65 5.13
N ARG A 143 13.81 33.34 4.22
CA ARG A 143 13.30 34.53 3.53
C ARG A 143 12.21 34.18 2.52
N ALA A 144 12.39 33.06 1.79
CA ALA A 144 11.44 32.63 0.77
C ALA A 144 10.08 32.22 1.35
N LEU A 145 9.98 31.87 2.63
CA LEU A 145 8.72 31.63 3.31
C LEU A 145 7.88 32.91 3.51
N ALA A 146 8.46 34.10 3.34
CA ALA A 146 7.75 35.40 3.44
C ALA A 146 6.81 35.51 4.67
N GLY A 147 7.24 35.03 5.83
CA GLY A 147 6.42 34.98 7.05
C GLY A 147 5.53 33.73 7.20
N GLY A 148 5.28 32.98 6.12
CA GLY A 148 4.49 31.77 6.13
C GLY A 148 5.20 30.54 6.72
N ARG A 149 4.53 29.40 6.67
CA ARG A 149 5.02 28.10 7.20
C ARG A 149 5.55 27.21 6.07
N LEU A 150 6.48 26.34 6.41
CA LEU A 150 6.98 25.28 5.54
C LEU A 150 6.15 24.02 5.77
N ALA A 151 5.33 23.63 4.79
CA ALA A 151 4.56 22.39 4.86
C ALA A 151 5.48 21.19 4.61
N MET A 152 5.48 20.22 5.51
CA MET A 152 6.14 18.93 5.32
C MET A 152 5.48 17.88 6.21
N ALA A 153 5.63 16.62 5.87
CA ALA A 153 5.25 15.55 6.77
C ALA A 153 6.05 15.65 8.08
N ASP A 154 5.54 15.08 9.17
CA ASP A 154 6.23 15.16 10.47
C ASP A 154 7.72 14.78 10.36
N PRO A 155 8.63 15.73 10.64
CA PRO A 155 10.07 15.52 10.46
C PRO A 155 10.69 14.56 11.49
N ALA A 156 9.94 14.15 12.51
CA ALA A 156 10.42 13.20 13.52
C ALA A 156 10.16 11.75 13.12
N SER A 157 9.08 11.47 12.38
CA SER A 157 8.60 10.10 12.21
C SER A 157 8.24 9.71 10.78
N VAL A 158 7.76 10.64 9.95
CA VAL A 158 7.26 10.34 8.60
C VAL A 158 8.40 10.41 7.57
N PRO A 159 8.56 9.42 6.69
CA PRO A 159 9.71 9.32 5.79
C PRO A 159 10.04 10.60 5.01
N ALA A 160 9.06 11.20 4.32
CA ALA A 160 9.28 12.45 3.57
C ALA A 160 9.72 13.61 4.49
N GLY A 161 9.19 13.68 5.70
CA GLY A 161 9.58 14.66 6.70
C GLY A 161 11.00 14.44 7.22
N LYS A 162 11.37 13.19 7.52
CA LYS A 162 12.73 12.81 7.96
C LYS A 162 13.77 13.22 6.90
N HIS A 163 13.58 12.79 5.64
CA HIS A 163 14.50 13.13 4.56
C HIS A 163 14.55 14.65 4.28
N GLY A 164 13.38 15.32 4.38
CA GLY A 164 13.34 16.79 4.29
C GLY A 164 14.14 17.47 5.40
N ARG A 165 14.02 17.02 6.65
CA ARG A 165 14.80 17.51 7.79
C ARG A 165 16.29 17.23 7.61
N GLU A 166 16.67 16.00 7.23
CA GLU A 166 18.05 15.62 6.95
C GLU A 166 18.67 16.58 5.94
N SER A 167 17.97 16.83 4.83
CA SER A 167 18.43 17.76 3.80
C SER A 167 18.60 19.19 4.32
N LEU A 168 17.65 19.70 5.10
CA LEU A 168 17.72 21.05 5.65
C LEU A 168 18.82 21.18 6.71
N VAL A 169 19.10 20.14 7.47
CA VAL A 169 20.24 20.08 8.42
C VAL A 169 21.56 20.08 7.67
N ALA A 170 21.71 19.20 6.68
CA ALA A 170 22.93 19.10 5.86
C ALA A 170 23.25 20.41 5.13
N LEU A 171 22.22 21.15 4.72
CA LEU A 171 22.37 22.46 4.05
C LEU A 171 22.47 23.63 5.03
N GLY A 172 22.46 23.40 6.35
CA GLY A 172 22.64 24.43 7.39
C GLY A 172 21.46 25.40 7.54
N VAL A 173 20.27 25.04 7.05
CA VAL A 173 19.09 25.93 7.07
C VAL A 173 17.96 25.47 7.99
N TRP A 174 18.08 24.29 8.62
CA TRP A 174 17.03 23.74 9.48
C TRP A 174 16.62 24.70 10.60
N ASN A 175 17.58 25.23 11.35
CA ASN A 175 17.31 26.08 12.51
C ASN A 175 16.57 27.36 12.16
N GLN A 176 16.70 27.84 10.91
CA GLN A 176 16.00 29.04 10.43
C GLN A 176 14.51 28.80 10.19
N VAL A 177 14.12 27.55 9.89
CA VAL A 177 12.76 27.20 9.50
C VAL A 177 12.04 26.26 10.46
N ALA A 178 12.75 25.57 11.34
CA ALA A 178 12.16 24.62 12.30
C ALA A 178 10.97 25.20 13.09
N PRO A 179 10.99 26.45 13.60
CA PRO A 179 9.84 27.03 14.33
C PRO A 179 8.65 27.32 13.41
N ARG A 180 8.85 27.30 12.11
CA ARG A 180 7.83 27.60 11.08
C ARG A 180 7.40 26.34 10.31
N VAL A 181 7.82 25.17 10.72
CA VAL A 181 7.35 23.93 10.10
C VAL A 181 5.87 23.67 10.43
N ALA A 182 5.08 23.43 9.40
CA ALA A 182 3.75 22.83 9.50
C ALA A 182 3.91 21.32 9.28
N GLY A 183 4.18 20.59 10.39
CA GLY A 183 4.29 19.14 10.38
C GLY A 183 2.90 18.50 10.31
N VAL A 184 2.72 17.57 9.35
CA VAL A 184 1.45 16.87 9.13
C VAL A 184 1.66 15.35 9.06
N GLU A 185 0.56 14.61 9.15
CA GLU A 185 0.56 13.16 9.30
C GLU A 185 1.15 12.36 8.12
N ASN A 186 1.18 12.94 6.91
CA ASN A 186 1.78 12.30 5.73
C ASN A 186 2.15 13.32 4.64
N VAL A 187 2.87 12.88 3.62
CA VAL A 187 3.35 13.75 2.54
C VAL A 187 2.23 14.34 1.69
N ARG A 188 1.09 13.65 1.55
CA ARG A 188 -0.05 14.14 0.77
C ARG A 188 -0.81 15.26 1.50
N ALA A 189 -0.85 15.23 2.81
CA ALA A 189 -1.36 16.35 3.61
C ALA A 189 -0.47 17.59 3.44
N ALA A 190 0.86 17.43 3.44
CA ALA A 190 1.78 18.54 3.16
C ALA A 190 1.61 19.10 1.73
N LEU A 191 1.48 18.22 0.74
CA LEU A 191 1.20 18.59 -0.65
C LEU A 191 -0.09 19.42 -0.76
N ALA A 192 -1.15 18.99 -0.06
CA ALA A 192 -2.45 19.64 -0.07
C ALA A 192 -2.40 21.05 0.52
N LEU A 193 -1.64 21.31 1.60
CA LEU A 193 -1.46 22.65 2.16
C LEU A 193 -0.87 23.63 1.13
N VAL A 194 0.12 23.17 0.35
CA VAL A 194 0.70 24.00 -0.70
C VAL A 194 -0.24 24.17 -1.88
N ALA A 195 -0.91 23.10 -2.31
CA ALA A 195 -1.85 23.14 -3.41
C ALA A 195 -3.04 24.10 -3.17
N ARG A 196 -3.49 24.23 -1.92
CA ARG A 196 -4.54 25.17 -1.50
C ARG A 196 -4.05 26.58 -1.17
N GLY A 197 -2.71 26.83 -1.24
CA GLY A 197 -2.12 28.11 -0.89
C GLY A 197 -2.03 28.41 0.62
N GLU A 198 -2.29 27.42 1.47
CA GLU A 198 -2.21 27.53 2.94
C GLU A 198 -0.74 27.53 3.44
N ALA A 199 0.18 27.06 2.61
CA ALA A 199 1.63 27.17 2.82
C ALA A 199 2.30 27.66 1.53
N PRO A 200 3.21 28.66 1.61
CA PRO A 200 3.91 29.17 0.45
C PRO A 200 4.91 28.18 -0.14
N LEU A 201 5.43 27.27 0.68
CA LEU A 201 6.40 26.26 0.30
C LEU A 201 6.12 24.95 1.04
N GLY A 202 6.50 23.85 0.41
CA GLY A 202 6.46 22.53 1.06
C GLY A 202 7.57 21.60 0.57
N ILE A 203 7.87 20.57 1.37
CA ILE A 203 8.80 19.50 1.03
C ILE A 203 8.02 18.22 0.86
N VAL A 204 8.13 17.62 -0.33
CA VAL A 204 7.42 16.37 -0.72
C VAL A 204 8.34 15.50 -1.57
N PHE A 205 7.91 14.29 -1.90
CA PHE A 205 8.60 13.50 -2.92
C PHE A 205 8.31 14.02 -4.33
N ALA A 206 9.24 13.83 -5.26
CA ALA A 206 9.09 14.26 -6.65
C ALA A 206 7.86 13.65 -7.33
N THR A 207 7.51 12.40 -6.99
CA THR A 207 6.31 11.73 -7.47
C THR A 207 5.01 12.40 -7.00
N ASP A 208 4.98 12.92 -5.76
CA ASP A 208 3.83 13.66 -5.23
C ASP A 208 3.63 14.98 -5.96
N ALA A 209 4.73 15.71 -6.19
CA ALA A 209 4.67 16.96 -6.96
C ALA A 209 4.19 16.72 -8.40
N ARG A 210 4.60 15.63 -9.03
CA ARG A 210 4.16 15.24 -10.37
C ARG A 210 2.67 14.90 -10.44
N ALA A 211 2.11 14.33 -9.37
CA ALA A 211 0.71 13.93 -9.31
C ALA A 211 -0.25 15.11 -9.07
N GLN A 212 0.24 16.30 -8.71
CA GLN A 212 -0.60 17.45 -8.31
C GLN A 212 -0.32 18.68 -9.17
N PRO A 213 -1.16 19.00 -10.18
CA PRO A 213 -0.94 20.12 -11.09
C PRO A 213 -1.06 21.51 -10.42
N ALA A 214 -1.70 21.61 -9.24
CA ALA A 214 -1.80 22.87 -8.50
C ALA A 214 -0.49 23.30 -7.81
N VAL A 215 0.55 22.46 -7.88
CA VAL A 215 1.89 22.79 -7.37
C VAL A 215 2.95 22.68 -8.47
N ARG A 216 4.10 23.30 -8.22
CA ARG A 216 5.29 23.15 -9.06
C ARG A 216 6.54 22.96 -8.21
N VAL A 217 7.49 22.22 -8.75
CA VAL A 217 8.83 22.09 -8.16
C VAL A 217 9.57 23.43 -8.36
N VAL A 218 10.04 23.99 -7.27
CA VAL A 218 10.83 25.24 -7.25
C VAL A 218 12.30 25.00 -6.88
N GLY A 219 12.61 23.81 -6.35
CA GLY A 219 13.97 23.36 -6.04
C GLY A 219 14.07 21.87 -5.86
N ARG A 220 15.23 21.27 -6.18
CA ARG A 220 15.55 19.85 -5.93
C ARG A 220 16.66 19.80 -4.90
N PHE A 221 16.50 18.95 -3.90
CA PHE A 221 17.53 18.74 -2.90
C PHE A 221 18.66 17.87 -3.47
N PRO A 222 19.93 18.15 -3.15
CA PRO A 222 21.06 17.31 -3.55
C PRO A 222 20.90 15.89 -2.97
N ALA A 223 21.17 14.85 -3.75
CA ALA A 223 21.07 13.48 -3.33
C ALA A 223 21.95 13.15 -2.10
N GLY A 224 23.10 13.82 -1.94
CA GLY A 224 23.97 13.68 -0.77
C GLY A 224 23.50 14.42 0.49
N SER A 225 22.39 15.16 0.45
CA SER A 225 21.87 15.91 1.61
C SER A 225 20.97 15.07 2.54
N HIS A 226 20.64 13.86 2.16
CA HIS A 226 19.81 12.94 2.93
C HIS A 226 20.17 11.48 2.62
N ALA A 227 19.75 10.55 3.46
CA ALA A 227 19.88 9.11 3.18
C ALA A 227 19.13 8.71 1.90
N PRO A 228 19.59 7.68 1.15
CA PRO A 228 18.90 7.22 -0.04
C PRO A 228 17.45 6.81 0.25
N ILE A 229 16.50 7.34 -0.51
CA ILE A 229 15.08 7.05 -0.36
C ILE A 229 14.80 5.66 -0.93
N SER A 230 14.22 4.80 -0.11
CA SER A 230 13.88 3.43 -0.44
C SER A 230 12.44 3.12 -0.08
N TYR A 231 11.77 2.38 -0.95
CA TYR A 231 10.42 1.86 -0.70
C TYR A 231 10.48 0.34 -0.62
N PRO A 232 10.61 -0.22 0.58
CA PRO A 232 10.55 -1.66 0.78
C PRO A 232 9.11 -2.17 0.82
N LEU A 233 8.90 -3.34 0.22
CA LEU A 233 7.67 -4.12 0.22
C LEU A 233 7.91 -5.42 0.99
N ALA A 234 6.96 -5.82 1.83
CA ALA A 234 6.99 -7.11 2.52
C ALA A 234 5.60 -7.72 2.68
N ALA A 235 5.54 -9.04 2.77
CA ALA A 235 4.36 -9.75 3.23
C ALA A 235 4.28 -9.73 4.75
N LEU A 236 3.07 -9.55 5.30
CA LEU A 236 2.82 -9.62 6.74
C LEU A 236 2.80 -11.06 7.24
N ALA A 237 3.35 -11.30 8.43
CA ALA A 237 3.51 -12.65 8.98
C ALA A 237 2.19 -13.42 9.13
N ARG A 238 1.10 -12.71 9.46
CA ARG A 238 -0.22 -13.30 9.66
C ARG A 238 -0.96 -13.60 8.35
N SER A 239 -0.53 -13.05 7.22
CA SER A 239 -1.19 -13.28 5.93
C SER A 239 -1.11 -14.74 5.50
N ARG A 240 -2.26 -15.31 5.11
CA ARG A 240 -2.39 -16.65 4.50
C ARG A 240 -3.04 -16.55 3.11
N ASN A 241 -3.19 -15.34 2.58
CA ASN A 241 -3.82 -15.09 1.29
C ASN A 241 -2.85 -15.40 0.13
N PRO A 242 -3.11 -16.43 -0.69
CA PRO A 242 -2.23 -16.77 -1.82
C PRO A 242 -2.20 -15.66 -2.89
N GLU A 243 -3.31 -14.93 -3.08
CA GLU A 243 -3.38 -13.80 -4.01
C GLU A 243 -2.46 -12.64 -3.57
N ALA A 244 -2.23 -12.47 -2.26
CA ALA A 244 -1.30 -11.46 -1.77
C ALA A 244 0.15 -11.76 -2.15
N GLU A 245 0.58 -13.03 -2.07
CA GLU A 245 1.93 -13.43 -2.50
C GLU A 245 2.05 -13.35 -4.03
N ALA A 246 1.02 -13.71 -4.77
CA ALA A 246 0.99 -13.56 -6.21
C ALA A 246 1.06 -12.08 -6.63
N PHE A 247 0.28 -11.19 -5.96
CA PHE A 247 0.34 -9.75 -6.20
C PHE A 247 1.70 -9.15 -5.80
N ARG A 248 2.31 -9.59 -4.68
CA ARG A 248 3.66 -9.17 -4.30
C ARG A 248 4.68 -9.49 -5.40
N ARG A 249 4.63 -10.69 -5.97
CA ARG A 249 5.50 -11.08 -7.10
C ARG A 249 5.23 -10.24 -8.35
N PHE A 250 3.97 -9.95 -8.65
CA PHE A 250 3.60 -9.04 -9.74
C PHE A 250 4.22 -7.65 -9.54
N LEU A 251 4.17 -7.09 -8.31
CA LEU A 251 4.76 -5.78 -8.00
C LEU A 251 6.30 -5.75 -8.19
N LEU A 252 6.98 -6.88 -8.07
CA LEU A 252 8.42 -7.02 -8.35
C LEU A 252 8.71 -7.27 -9.83
N GLY A 253 7.70 -7.60 -10.63
CA GLY A 253 7.82 -7.96 -12.04
C GLY A 253 7.96 -6.76 -12.99
N PRO A 254 8.31 -7.01 -14.25
CA PRO A 254 8.61 -5.96 -15.24
C PRO A 254 7.42 -5.05 -15.53
N GLN A 255 6.19 -5.57 -15.52
CA GLN A 255 5.00 -4.78 -15.82
C GLN A 255 4.72 -3.73 -14.73
N ALA A 256 4.77 -4.11 -13.45
CA ALA A 256 4.59 -3.15 -12.36
C ALA A 256 5.74 -2.14 -12.31
N ARG A 257 6.98 -2.57 -12.56
CA ARG A 257 8.15 -1.68 -12.68
C ARG A 257 7.95 -0.63 -13.78
N ALA A 258 7.43 -1.01 -14.95
CA ALA A 258 7.09 -0.07 -16.02
C ALA A 258 6.01 0.93 -15.59
N ILE A 259 4.99 0.47 -14.86
CA ILE A 259 3.95 1.33 -14.31
C ILE A 259 4.57 2.35 -13.34
N PHE A 260 5.33 1.93 -12.34
CA PHE A 260 5.93 2.84 -11.36
C PHE A 260 6.84 3.89 -12.02
N ARG A 261 7.65 3.51 -13.03
CA ARG A 261 8.47 4.47 -13.80
C ARG A 261 7.62 5.55 -14.46
N ARG A 262 6.46 5.22 -15.00
CA ARG A 262 5.53 6.20 -15.59
C ARG A 262 5.05 7.23 -14.57
N PHE A 263 4.94 6.86 -13.28
CA PHE A 263 4.61 7.78 -12.18
C PHE A 263 5.83 8.50 -11.60
N GLY A 264 7.03 8.26 -12.13
CA GLY A 264 8.25 8.98 -11.74
C GLY A 264 9.09 8.32 -10.66
N PHE A 265 8.76 7.09 -10.26
CA PHE A 265 9.61 6.33 -9.34
C PHE A 265 10.87 5.83 -10.03
N GLY A 266 12.00 5.89 -9.31
CA GLY A 266 13.18 5.12 -9.65
C GLY A 266 13.03 3.66 -9.24
N MET A 267 13.89 2.78 -9.77
CA MET A 267 13.89 1.34 -9.47
C MET A 267 15.13 0.95 -8.68
N ARG A 268 14.96 0.02 -7.75
CA ARG A 268 16.07 -0.68 -7.12
C ARG A 268 16.31 -2.04 -7.73
#